data_ede82c09ff6dfd16dd9fd36d366f977f
#
_entry.id   ede82c09ff6dfd16dd9fd36d366f977f
#
_cell.length_a   1.000
_cell.length_b   1.000
_cell.length_c   1.000
_cell.angle_alpha   90.00
_cell.angle_beta   90.00
_cell.angle_gamma   90.00
#
_symmetry.space_group_name_H-M   'P 1'
#
loop_
_entity.id
_entity.type
_entity.pdbx_description
1 polymer ?
#
loop_
_entity_poly.entity_id
_entity_poly.type
_entity_poly.pdbx_seq_one_letter_code
_entity_poly.pdbx_strand_id
1 'polypeptide(L)'
;MIEQLPVQEGSTVAFRLSGKLSHADYQAFLPRLESLMEEEGRLSILFELDDFHGWDLEAAWDDFRFGMDHQTDFARIAMVGQGPLQHWMAIMAKPFVNGEVRFFERDDLGAAWDWLREPQQQAIADSAEPAPYERILVGMDFSPHAERAVRRALALGKQADARITLVHAVESYGLYDEFYDPVIPLRPDMDLELSAAARQRLDTVIQDLGTSKLQAEVMIGSPKTIILSQAEAMNADLIVVGQHGRRGISRLLGSTASGVITSARCDVLAVRLDVK
;
A
#
# COMPACT_ATOMS: atom_id res chain seq x y z
N MET A 1 12.23 27.95 -11.87
CA MET A 1 12.78 27.20 -10.74
C MET A 1 12.28 25.77 -10.79
N ILE A 2 13.15 24.78 -10.51
CA ILE A 2 12.79 23.34 -10.43
C ILE A 2 12.92 22.89 -9.00
N GLU A 3 11.87 22.32 -8.42
CA GLU A 3 11.83 21.83 -7.03
C GLU A 3 11.44 20.36 -7.01
N GLN A 4 12.23 19.53 -6.32
CA GLN A 4 11.83 18.13 -6.08
C GLN A 4 10.75 18.08 -5.00
N LEU A 5 9.64 17.42 -5.30
CA LEU A 5 8.58 17.20 -4.33
C LEU A 5 8.96 16.04 -3.38
N PRO A 6 8.54 16.08 -2.11
CA PRO A 6 8.91 15.06 -1.11
C PRO A 6 8.11 13.74 -1.29
N VAL A 7 7.83 13.37 -2.53
CA VAL A 7 7.11 12.14 -2.89
C VAL A 7 8.02 11.33 -3.80
N GLN A 8 8.44 10.18 -3.31
CA GLN A 8 9.16 9.17 -4.08
C GLN A 8 8.53 7.82 -3.82
N GLU A 9 8.11 7.14 -4.87
CA GLU A 9 7.51 5.80 -4.79
C GLU A 9 8.26 4.88 -5.76
N GLY A 10 9.19 4.08 -5.22
CA GLY A 10 10.09 3.27 -6.04
C GLY A 10 10.86 4.15 -7.03
N SER A 11 10.88 3.78 -8.31
CA SER A 11 11.51 4.56 -9.40
C SER A 11 10.66 5.72 -9.92
N THR A 12 9.60 6.16 -9.20
CA THR A 12 8.78 7.32 -9.58
C THR A 12 9.14 8.51 -8.71
N VAL A 13 9.51 9.62 -9.36
CA VAL A 13 9.89 10.89 -8.71
C VAL A 13 9.03 12.03 -9.22
N ALA A 14 8.85 13.07 -8.40
CA ALA A 14 8.03 14.22 -8.77
C ALA A 14 8.79 15.54 -8.62
N PHE A 15 8.59 16.44 -9.56
CA PHE A 15 9.18 17.77 -9.57
C PHE A 15 8.12 18.83 -9.88
N ARG A 16 8.25 20.01 -9.27
CA ARG A 16 7.46 21.19 -9.59
C ARG A 16 8.29 22.15 -10.41
N LEU A 17 7.75 22.58 -11.54
CA LEU A 17 8.33 23.57 -12.42
C LEU A 17 7.55 24.88 -12.30
N SER A 18 8.22 25.97 -11.95
CA SER A 18 7.57 27.28 -11.76
C SER A 18 8.30 28.40 -12.50
N GLY A 19 7.53 29.38 -12.99
CA GLY A 19 8.04 30.52 -13.72
C GLY A 19 8.68 30.16 -15.05
N LYS A 20 9.65 30.96 -15.51
CA LYS A 20 10.47 30.71 -16.70
C LYS A 20 11.77 30.01 -16.27
N LEU A 21 12.05 28.84 -16.82
CA LEU A 21 13.27 28.09 -16.52
C LEU A 21 14.48 28.68 -17.26
N SER A 22 15.58 28.82 -16.53
CA SER A 22 16.85 29.30 -17.02
C SER A 22 17.88 28.19 -17.13
N HIS A 23 18.97 28.43 -17.85
CA HIS A 23 20.14 27.56 -17.89
C HIS A 23 20.67 27.20 -16.49
N ALA A 24 20.68 28.15 -15.55
CA ALA A 24 21.11 27.90 -14.17
C ALA A 24 20.19 26.93 -13.41
N ASP A 25 18.88 26.94 -13.67
CA ASP A 25 17.93 25.97 -13.11
C ASP A 25 18.25 24.54 -13.58
N TYR A 26 18.59 24.37 -14.86
CA TYR A 26 18.98 23.06 -15.41
C TYR A 26 20.33 22.58 -14.89
N GLN A 27 21.34 23.45 -14.80
CA GLN A 27 22.64 23.09 -14.25
C GLN A 27 22.55 22.58 -12.80
N ALA A 28 21.62 23.08 -12.03
CA ALA A 28 21.36 22.62 -10.67
C ALA A 28 20.56 21.30 -10.63
N PHE A 29 19.65 21.11 -11.60
CA PHE A 29 18.72 19.99 -11.64
C PHE A 29 19.30 18.72 -12.27
N LEU A 30 20.00 18.83 -13.40
CA LEU A 30 20.47 17.68 -14.18
C LEU A 30 21.36 16.70 -13.38
N PRO A 31 22.36 17.14 -12.58
CA PRO A 31 23.17 16.22 -11.79
C PRO A 31 22.35 15.44 -10.75
N ARG A 32 21.26 16.07 -10.24
CA ARG A 32 20.36 15.40 -9.31
C ARG A 32 19.55 14.33 -10.00
N LEU A 33 19.06 14.60 -11.22
CA LEU A 33 18.32 13.65 -12.02
C LEU A 33 19.20 12.47 -12.45
N GLU A 34 20.47 12.71 -12.85
CA GLU A 34 21.44 11.69 -13.16
C GLU A 34 21.72 10.77 -11.96
N SER A 35 21.89 11.32 -10.76
CA SER A 35 22.07 10.52 -9.54
C SER A 35 20.86 9.61 -9.27
N LEU A 36 19.64 10.09 -9.49
CA LEU A 36 18.44 9.30 -9.33
C LEU A 36 18.34 8.16 -10.36
N MET A 37 18.79 8.40 -11.61
CA MET A 37 18.85 7.36 -12.64
C MET A 37 19.92 6.29 -12.32
N GLU A 38 21.07 6.69 -11.77
CA GLU A 38 22.10 5.75 -11.34
C GLU A 38 21.63 4.85 -10.17
N GLU A 39 20.87 5.41 -9.23
CA GLU A 39 20.35 4.71 -8.05
C GLU A 39 19.18 3.78 -8.37
N GLU A 40 18.22 4.26 -9.14
CA GLU A 40 16.90 3.61 -9.35
C GLU A 40 16.76 2.98 -10.76
N GLY A 41 17.69 3.27 -11.67
CA GLY A 41 17.61 2.86 -13.06
C GLY A 41 16.61 3.68 -13.85
N ARG A 42 15.71 3.01 -14.58
CA ARG A 42 14.74 3.67 -15.46
C ARG A 42 13.64 4.37 -14.66
N LEU A 43 13.56 5.71 -14.76
CA LEU A 43 12.65 6.54 -13.97
C LEU A 43 11.29 6.78 -14.63
N SER A 44 10.26 6.87 -13.80
CA SER A 44 8.99 7.52 -14.12
C SER A 44 8.94 8.89 -13.45
N ILE A 45 8.59 9.95 -14.18
CA ILE A 45 8.66 11.32 -13.67
C ILE A 45 7.30 12.01 -13.77
N LEU A 46 6.91 12.68 -12.69
CA LEU A 46 5.81 13.62 -12.68
C LEU A 46 6.37 15.04 -12.66
N PHE A 47 6.00 15.86 -13.63
CA PHE A 47 6.24 17.31 -13.63
C PHE A 47 4.94 18.05 -13.34
N GLU A 48 4.86 18.70 -12.20
CA GLU A 48 3.77 19.62 -11.86
C GLU A 48 4.14 21.02 -12.37
N LEU A 49 3.36 21.53 -13.31
CA LEU A 49 3.56 22.85 -13.91
C LEU A 49 2.76 23.88 -13.12
N ASP A 50 3.42 24.68 -12.29
CA ASP A 50 2.81 25.71 -11.45
C ASP A 50 3.23 27.11 -11.90
N ASP A 51 2.32 27.86 -12.48
CA ASP A 51 2.61 29.18 -13.08
C ASP A 51 3.81 29.15 -14.04
N PHE A 52 3.89 28.08 -14.84
CA PHE A 52 5.01 27.81 -15.73
C PHE A 52 4.92 28.56 -17.04
N HIS A 53 5.99 29.30 -17.40
CA HIS A 53 6.05 30.22 -18.53
C HIS A 53 7.02 29.78 -19.64
N GLY A 54 7.52 28.55 -19.58
CA GLY A 54 8.46 28.01 -20.57
C GLY A 54 9.92 28.10 -20.16
N TRP A 55 10.80 28.02 -21.15
CA TRP A 55 12.26 28.06 -21.00
C TRP A 55 12.86 29.29 -21.67
N ASP A 56 14.06 29.68 -21.28
CA ASP A 56 14.91 30.49 -22.15
C ASP A 56 15.59 29.65 -23.25
N LEU A 57 16.26 30.26 -24.19
CA LEU A 57 16.86 29.55 -25.33
C LEU A 57 18.00 28.61 -24.92
N GLU A 58 18.77 28.96 -23.89
CA GLU A 58 19.88 28.13 -23.40
C GLU A 58 19.33 26.94 -22.64
N ALA A 59 18.33 27.15 -21.74
CA ALA A 59 17.64 26.08 -21.02
C ALA A 59 16.94 25.11 -21.98
N ALA A 60 16.31 25.59 -23.03
CA ALA A 60 15.71 24.72 -24.05
C ALA A 60 16.76 23.85 -24.78
N TRP A 61 17.96 24.36 -24.96
CA TRP A 61 19.07 23.58 -25.55
C TRP A 61 19.61 22.51 -24.60
N ASP A 62 19.72 22.81 -23.31
CA ASP A 62 20.12 21.86 -22.28
C ASP A 62 19.14 20.70 -22.16
N ASP A 63 17.84 21.00 -22.14
CA ASP A 63 16.75 20.03 -22.10
C ASP A 63 16.79 19.10 -23.32
N PHE A 64 16.93 19.67 -24.50
CA PHE A 64 17.07 18.93 -25.77
C PHE A 64 18.27 17.98 -25.74
N ARG A 65 19.43 18.47 -25.34
CA ARG A 65 20.67 17.71 -25.30
C ARG A 65 20.58 16.58 -24.27
N PHE A 66 20.11 16.87 -23.08
CA PHE A 66 19.90 15.88 -22.03
C PHE A 66 18.92 14.79 -22.46
N GLY A 67 17.80 15.16 -23.06
CA GLY A 67 16.81 14.22 -23.59
C GLY A 67 17.39 13.29 -24.67
N MET A 68 18.29 13.79 -25.53
CA MET A 68 18.99 12.99 -26.54
C MET A 68 19.95 11.97 -25.93
N ASP A 69 20.68 12.35 -24.88
CA ASP A 69 21.68 11.50 -24.24
C ASP A 69 21.04 10.40 -23.36
N HIS A 70 19.83 10.65 -22.81
CA HIS A 70 19.13 9.79 -21.84
C HIS A 70 17.79 9.23 -22.34
N GLN A 71 17.61 9.07 -23.65
CA GLN A 71 16.33 8.63 -24.26
C GLN A 71 15.78 7.33 -23.69
N THR A 72 16.62 6.40 -23.22
CA THR A 72 16.23 5.07 -22.71
C THR A 72 15.98 5.03 -21.22
N ASP A 73 16.34 6.10 -20.49
CA ASP A 73 16.38 6.11 -19.04
C ASP A 73 15.03 6.51 -18.40
N PHE A 74 14.09 6.93 -19.25
CA PHE A 74 12.73 7.26 -18.84
C PHE A 74 11.74 6.18 -19.23
N ALA A 75 10.92 5.75 -18.26
CA ALA A 75 9.81 4.85 -18.50
C ALA A 75 8.56 5.64 -18.93
N ARG A 76 8.15 6.60 -18.11
CA ARG A 76 7.00 7.47 -18.35
C ARG A 76 7.23 8.87 -17.82
N ILE A 77 6.71 9.86 -18.52
CA ILE A 77 6.72 11.25 -18.07
C ILE A 77 5.28 11.78 -18.06
N ALA A 78 4.77 12.09 -16.87
CA ALA A 78 3.50 12.77 -16.70
C ALA A 78 3.75 14.27 -16.51
N MET A 79 3.10 15.10 -17.31
CA MET A 79 3.09 16.55 -17.15
C MET A 79 1.70 16.97 -16.67
N VAL A 80 1.62 17.61 -15.51
CA VAL A 80 0.37 18.04 -14.89
C VAL A 80 0.33 19.56 -14.86
N GLY A 81 -0.70 20.17 -15.46
CA GLY A 81 -0.79 21.62 -15.53
C GLY A 81 -2.14 22.12 -16.01
N GLN A 82 -2.23 23.40 -16.36
CA GLN A 82 -3.44 24.03 -16.88
C GLN A 82 -3.13 24.82 -18.16
N GLY A 83 -4.02 24.68 -19.13
CA GLY A 83 -4.00 25.50 -20.34
C GLY A 83 -3.37 24.88 -21.58
N PRO A 84 -3.69 25.42 -22.77
CA PRO A 84 -3.34 24.84 -24.07
C PRO A 84 -1.83 24.85 -24.37
N LEU A 85 -1.07 25.82 -23.84
CA LEU A 85 0.38 25.91 -24.06
C LEU A 85 1.12 24.75 -23.42
N GLN A 86 0.73 24.36 -22.21
CA GLN A 86 1.35 23.27 -21.46
C GLN A 86 1.05 21.92 -22.09
N HIS A 87 -0.16 21.74 -22.64
CA HIS A 87 -0.51 20.56 -23.43
C HIS A 87 0.34 20.46 -24.71
N TRP A 88 0.58 21.56 -25.40
CA TRP A 88 1.45 21.61 -26.58
C TRP A 88 2.90 21.21 -26.27
N MET A 89 3.41 21.62 -25.11
CA MET A 89 4.78 21.30 -24.66
C MET A 89 4.97 19.81 -24.39
N ALA A 90 3.96 19.13 -23.82
CA ALA A 90 3.99 17.68 -23.66
C ALA A 90 4.04 16.93 -25.01
N ILE A 91 3.37 17.46 -26.05
CA ILE A 91 3.43 16.91 -27.41
C ILE A 91 4.83 17.09 -28.01
N MET A 92 5.47 18.22 -27.77
CA MET A 92 6.81 18.53 -28.29
C MET A 92 7.92 17.73 -27.58
N ALA A 93 7.71 17.28 -26.36
CA ALA A 93 8.67 16.45 -25.62
C ALA A 93 8.74 14.99 -26.13
N LYS A 94 7.68 14.48 -26.75
CA LYS A 94 7.57 13.07 -27.21
C LYS A 94 8.71 12.58 -28.13
N PRO A 95 9.24 13.36 -29.10
CA PRO A 95 10.29 12.89 -29.98
C PRO A 95 11.65 12.65 -29.29
N PHE A 96 11.84 13.21 -28.09
CA PHE A 96 13.12 13.23 -27.39
C PHE A 96 13.22 12.18 -26.25
N VAL A 97 12.17 11.42 -26.03
CA VAL A 97 12.12 10.40 -24.98
C VAL A 97 11.55 9.11 -25.58
N ASN A 98 12.27 8.00 -25.44
CA ASN A 98 11.76 6.68 -25.84
C ASN A 98 10.65 6.16 -24.91
N GLY A 99 10.37 6.88 -23.82
CA GLY A 99 9.27 6.64 -22.90
C GLY A 99 7.95 7.25 -23.37
N GLU A 100 6.86 6.90 -22.68
CA GLU A 100 5.56 7.51 -22.92
C GLU A 100 5.48 8.86 -22.20
N VAL A 101 5.03 9.90 -22.93
CA VAL A 101 4.77 11.24 -22.35
C VAL A 101 3.27 11.53 -22.43
N ARG A 102 2.65 11.87 -21.30
CA ARG A 102 1.24 12.29 -21.23
C ARG A 102 1.08 13.60 -20.48
N PHE A 103 0.12 14.39 -20.94
CA PHE A 103 -0.36 15.57 -20.25
C PHE A 103 -1.67 15.25 -19.51
N PHE A 104 -1.79 15.78 -18.28
CA PHE A 104 -2.96 15.67 -17.43
C PHE A 104 -3.36 17.07 -16.97
N GLU A 105 -4.65 17.33 -16.86
CA GLU A 105 -5.14 18.55 -16.23
C GLU A 105 -4.86 18.49 -14.71
N ARG A 106 -4.77 19.64 -14.06
CA ARG A 106 -4.46 19.73 -12.62
C ARG A 106 -5.44 18.93 -11.76
N ASP A 107 -6.72 18.89 -12.16
CA ASP A 107 -7.77 18.13 -11.45
C ASP A 107 -7.61 16.60 -11.60
N ASP A 108 -6.82 16.14 -12.57
CA ASP A 108 -6.54 14.75 -12.87
C ASP A 108 -5.19 14.27 -12.30
N LEU A 109 -4.64 14.95 -11.31
CA LEU A 109 -3.35 14.60 -10.68
C LEU A 109 -3.32 13.14 -10.19
N GLY A 110 -4.45 12.63 -9.65
CA GLY A 110 -4.57 11.22 -9.24
C GLY A 110 -4.38 10.26 -10.41
N ALA A 111 -5.01 10.54 -11.55
CA ALA A 111 -4.88 9.73 -12.77
C ALA A 111 -3.44 9.77 -13.34
N ALA A 112 -2.72 10.88 -13.18
CA ALA A 112 -1.33 10.99 -13.55
C ALA A 112 -0.45 10.04 -12.72
N TRP A 113 -0.65 10.00 -11.40
CA TRP A 113 0.04 9.08 -10.51
C TRP A 113 -0.27 7.61 -10.81
N ASP A 114 -1.54 7.26 -11.01
CA ASP A 114 -1.94 5.90 -11.34
C ASP A 114 -1.29 5.44 -12.64
N TRP A 115 -1.26 6.30 -13.67
CA TRP A 115 -0.61 5.99 -14.93
C TRP A 115 0.90 5.81 -14.80
N LEU A 116 1.61 6.60 -13.96
CA LEU A 116 3.04 6.43 -13.72
C LEU A 116 3.39 5.13 -13.00
N ARG A 117 2.49 4.61 -12.17
CA ARG A 117 2.66 3.35 -11.42
C ARG A 117 2.40 2.09 -12.26
N GLU A 118 1.63 2.17 -13.34
CA GLU A 118 1.28 1.00 -14.17
C GLU A 118 2.48 0.15 -14.60
N PRO A 119 3.65 0.69 -15.06
CA PRO A 119 4.78 -0.14 -15.45
C PRO A 119 5.37 -0.95 -14.30
N GLN A 120 5.42 -0.38 -13.10
CA GLN A 120 5.91 -1.09 -11.91
C GLN A 120 4.92 -2.17 -11.48
N GLN A 121 3.63 -1.87 -11.49
CA GLN A 121 2.57 -2.84 -11.20
C GLN A 121 2.61 -3.99 -12.22
N GLN A 122 2.81 -3.69 -13.50
CA GLN A 122 2.94 -4.71 -14.55
C GLN A 122 4.21 -5.54 -14.35
N ALA A 123 5.35 -4.93 -14.04
CA ALA A 123 6.60 -5.65 -13.79
C ALA A 123 6.50 -6.57 -12.56
N ILE A 124 5.77 -6.15 -11.52
CA ILE A 124 5.46 -6.98 -10.35
C ILE A 124 4.54 -8.14 -10.75
N ALA A 125 3.51 -7.88 -11.55
CA ALA A 125 2.59 -8.91 -12.03
C ALA A 125 3.26 -9.93 -12.96
N ASP A 126 4.22 -9.50 -13.77
CA ASP A 126 4.98 -10.33 -14.71
C ASP A 126 6.21 -11.00 -14.07
N SER A 127 6.60 -10.58 -12.87
CA SER A 127 7.74 -11.16 -12.15
C SER A 127 7.44 -12.59 -11.69
N ALA A 128 8.51 -13.38 -11.53
CA ALA A 128 8.52 -14.82 -11.23
C ALA A 128 7.44 -15.31 -10.26
N GLU A 129 7.15 -16.64 -10.29
CA GLU A 129 6.21 -17.29 -9.37
C GLU A 129 6.29 -16.68 -7.96
N PRO A 130 5.13 -16.28 -7.37
CA PRO A 130 5.11 -15.72 -6.03
C PRO A 130 5.83 -16.63 -5.05
N ALA A 131 6.67 -16.06 -4.19
CA ALA A 131 7.32 -16.82 -3.14
C ALA A 131 6.26 -17.49 -2.23
N PRO A 132 6.49 -18.70 -1.74
CA PRO A 132 5.57 -19.32 -0.82
C PRO A 132 5.49 -18.54 0.49
N TYR A 133 4.31 -18.49 1.10
CA TYR A 133 4.09 -17.77 2.36
C TYR A 133 4.88 -18.38 3.51
N GLU A 134 5.65 -17.56 4.22
CA GLU A 134 6.48 -17.96 5.36
C GLU A 134 5.92 -17.50 6.71
N ARG A 135 5.17 -16.39 6.73
CA ARG A 135 4.63 -15.76 7.95
C ARG A 135 3.16 -15.42 7.74
N ILE A 136 2.30 -16.27 8.24
CA ILE A 136 0.86 -16.16 8.07
C ILE A 136 0.21 -15.66 9.36
N LEU A 137 -0.52 -14.56 9.29
CA LEU A 137 -1.35 -14.08 10.39
C LEU A 137 -2.81 -14.47 10.16
N VAL A 138 -3.48 -15.02 11.18
CA VAL A 138 -4.89 -15.41 11.10
C VAL A 138 -5.70 -14.65 12.12
N GLY A 139 -6.68 -13.87 11.66
CA GLY A 139 -7.67 -13.23 12.51
C GLY A 139 -8.66 -14.26 13.07
N MET A 140 -8.74 -14.39 14.40
CA MET A 140 -9.57 -15.38 15.08
C MET A 140 -10.63 -14.71 15.97
N ASP A 141 -11.90 -14.87 15.61
CA ASP A 141 -13.04 -14.41 16.40
C ASP A 141 -13.90 -15.56 16.94
N PHE A 142 -13.40 -16.79 16.83
CA PHE A 142 -14.08 -18.02 17.22
C PHE A 142 -15.38 -18.29 16.45
N SER A 143 -15.56 -17.68 15.29
CA SER A 143 -16.63 -18.03 14.37
C SER A 143 -16.26 -19.26 13.52
N PRO A 144 -17.25 -19.99 12.98
CA PRO A 144 -16.95 -21.07 12.03
C PRO A 144 -16.14 -20.64 10.81
N HIS A 145 -16.27 -19.37 10.39
CA HIS A 145 -15.48 -18.77 9.31
C HIS A 145 -14.00 -18.63 9.71
N ALA A 146 -13.73 -18.14 10.94
CA ALA A 146 -12.38 -18.03 11.46
C ALA A 146 -11.73 -19.40 11.68
N GLU A 147 -12.46 -20.39 12.18
CA GLU A 147 -11.93 -21.77 12.29
C GLU A 147 -11.57 -22.35 10.92
N ARG A 148 -12.40 -22.09 9.90
CA ARG A 148 -12.07 -22.50 8.52
C ARG A 148 -10.84 -21.73 8.00
N ALA A 149 -10.71 -20.45 8.34
CA ALA A 149 -9.55 -19.63 8.01
C ALA A 149 -8.26 -20.24 8.58
N VAL A 150 -8.26 -20.65 9.85
CA VAL A 150 -7.11 -21.36 10.48
C VAL A 150 -6.74 -22.63 9.71
N ARG A 151 -7.71 -23.47 9.38
CA ARG A 151 -7.45 -24.71 8.61
C ARG A 151 -6.91 -24.41 7.21
N ARG A 152 -7.36 -23.33 6.57
CA ARG A 152 -6.84 -22.88 5.27
C ARG A 152 -5.40 -22.38 5.39
N ALA A 153 -5.10 -21.59 6.42
CA ALA A 153 -3.75 -21.12 6.70
C ALA A 153 -2.78 -22.28 6.96
N LEU A 154 -3.18 -23.29 7.74
CA LEU A 154 -2.39 -24.49 7.95
C LEU A 154 -2.11 -25.25 6.65
N ALA A 155 -3.11 -25.36 5.77
CA ALA A 155 -2.93 -26.04 4.48
C ALA A 155 -1.95 -25.29 3.56
N LEU A 156 -2.03 -23.96 3.52
CA LEU A 156 -1.11 -23.11 2.73
C LEU A 156 0.29 -23.12 3.31
N GLY A 157 0.42 -22.95 4.63
CA GLY A 157 1.71 -22.88 5.30
C GLY A 157 2.49 -24.22 5.32
N LYS A 158 1.81 -25.34 5.02
CA LYS A 158 2.45 -26.65 5.00
C LYS A 158 3.53 -26.79 3.93
N GLN A 159 3.39 -26.10 2.80
CA GLN A 159 4.32 -26.20 1.67
C GLN A 159 5.67 -25.54 1.98
N ALA A 160 5.64 -24.41 2.68
CA ALA A 160 6.83 -23.60 2.98
C ALA A 160 7.28 -23.69 4.43
N ASP A 161 6.70 -24.60 5.23
CA ASP A 161 6.97 -24.68 6.67
C ASP A 161 6.65 -23.35 7.41
N ALA A 162 5.62 -22.63 6.98
CA ALA A 162 5.28 -21.29 7.45
C ALA A 162 5.01 -21.24 8.96
N ARG A 163 5.44 -20.14 9.57
CA ARG A 163 5.01 -19.76 10.93
C ARG A 163 3.62 -19.15 10.87
N ILE A 164 2.70 -19.67 11.69
CA ILE A 164 1.31 -19.20 11.70
C ILE A 164 0.98 -18.62 13.07
N THR A 165 0.51 -17.38 13.10
CA THR A 165 0.10 -16.70 14.32
C THR A 165 -1.42 -16.47 14.29
N LEU A 166 -2.12 -16.92 15.32
CA LEU A 166 -3.53 -16.59 15.53
C LEU A 166 -3.61 -15.32 16.38
N VAL A 167 -4.34 -14.32 15.93
CA VAL A 167 -4.58 -13.11 16.71
C VAL A 167 -6.07 -12.96 17.02
N HIS A 168 -6.39 -12.79 18.30
CA HIS A 168 -7.72 -12.44 18.77
C HIS A 168 -7.73 -11.05 19.36
N ALA A 169 -8.66 -10.21 18.91
CA ALA A 169 -8.89 -8.88 19.46
C ALA A 169 -10.04 -8.92 20.47
N VAL A 170 -9.75 -8.51 21.69
CA VAL A 170 -10.76 -8.25 22.71
C VAL A 170 -11.22 -6.81 22.55
N GLU A 171 -12.45 -6.63 22.10
CA GLU A 171 -13.04 -5.29 22.00
C GLU A 171 -13.38 -4.79 23.41
N SER A 172 -12.68 -3.75 23.86
CA SER A 172 -13.01 -3.05 25.08
C SER A 172 -14.25 -2.18 24.83
N TYR A 173 -15.36 -2.50 25.47
CA TYR A 173 -16.58 -1.70 25.40
C TYR A 173 -16.50 -0.52 26.37
N GLY A 174 -15.60 0.43 26.12
CA GLY A 174 -15.74 1.78 26.63
C GLY A 174 -16.86 2.47 25.86
N LEU A 175 -18.03 2.63 26.43
CA LEU A 175 -19.05 3.53 25.89
C LEU A 175 -18.52 4.97 26.00
N TYR A 176 -17.81 5.43 24.97
CA TYR A 176 -17.55 6.85 24.76
C TYR A 176 -18.76 7.45 24.06
N ASP A 177 -19.58 8.19 24.79
CA ASP A 177 -20.45 9.20 24.21
C ASP A 177 -19.59 10.46 24.05
N GLU A 178 -19.48 11.01 22.85
CA GLU A 178 -18.67 12.22 22.55
C GLU A 178 -19.13 13.45 23.35
N PHE A 179 -20.23 13.38 24.08
CA PHE A 179 -20.87 14.48 24.79
C PHE A 179 -21.11 14.28 26.31
N TYR A 180 -20.78 13.10 26.86
CA TYR A 180 -21.04 12.84 28.30
C TYR A 180 -19.86 12.10 28.95
N ASP A 181 -19.61 12.42 30.23
CA ASP A 181 -18.73 11.65 31.10
C ASP A 181 -19.08 10.15 31.07
N PRO A 182 -18.09 9.25 31.18
CA PRO A 182 -18.30 7.81 31.04
C PRO A 182 -19.38 7.32 32.00
N VAL A 183 -20.51 6.91 31.46
CA VAL A 183 -21.70 6.44 32.23
C VAL A 183 -21.43 5.09 32.91
N ILE A 184 -20.38 4.37 32.46
CA ILE A 184 -19.95 3.11 33.08
C ILE A 184 -18.48 3.25 33.42
N PRO A 185 -18.06 3.07 34.69
CA PRO A 185 -16.64 3.08 35.04
C PRO A 185 -15.92 1.99 34.26
N LEU A 186 -14.82 2.38 33.59
CA LEU A 186 -13.86 1.45 33.02
C LEU A 186 -13.47 0.43 34.12
N ARG A 187 -13.79 -0.83 33.89
CA ARG A 187 -13.37 -1.93 34.77
C ARG A 187 -12.17 -2.61 34.14
N PRO A 188 -10.94 -2.19 34.45
CA PRO A 188 -9.70 -2.78 33.90
C PRO A 188 -9.64 -4.29 34.17
N ASP A 189 -10.25 -4.76 35.27
CA ASP A 189 -10.34 -6.16 35.64
C ASP A 189 -11.11 -6.98 34.57
N MET A 190 -12.15 -6.40 33.96
CA MET A 190 -12.95 -7.10 32.96
C MET A 190 -12.19 -7.34 31.64
N ASP A 191 -11.36 -6.40 31.22
CA ASP A 191 -10.50 -6.58 30.02
C ASP A 191 -9.45 -7.68 30.25
N LEU A 192 -8.91 -7.77 31.46
CA LEU A 192 -7.98 -8.83 31.86
C LEU A 192 -8.67 -10.21 31.91
N GLU A 193 -9.86 -10.29 32.49
CA GLU A 193 -10.65 -11.53 32.53
C GLU A 193 -11.04 -12.00 31.11
N LEU A 194 -11.50 -11.09 30.25
CA LEU A 194 -11.85 -11.39 28.85
C LEU A 194 -10.62 -11.85 28.05
N SER A 195 -9.47 -11.21 28.26
CA SER A 195 -8.22 -11.58 27.61
C SER A 195 -7.74 -12.95 28.07
N ALA A 196 -7.83 -13.27 29.37
CA ALA A 196 -7.48 -14.57 29.92
C ALA A 196 -8.40 -15.69 29.38
N ALA A 197 -9.71 -15.43 29.33
CA ALA A 197 -10.68 -16.38 28.77
C ALA A 197 -10.44 -16.61 27.25
N ALA A 198 -10.14 -15.53 26.51
CA ALA A 198 -9.82 -15.63 25.09
C ALA A 198 -8.53 -16.44 24.87
N ARG A 199 -7.51 -16.22 25.70
CA ARG A 199 -6.25 -16.98 25.65
C ARG A 199 -6.48 -18.46 25.88
N GLN A 200 -7.20 -18.83 26.92
CA GLN A 200 -7.52 -20.22 27.21
C GLN A 200 -8.28 -20.89 26.07
N ARG A 201 -9.19 -20.15 25.42
CA ARG A 201 -9.93 -20.65 24.27
C ARG A 201 -9.05 -20.84 23.03
N LEU A 202 -8.10 -19.92 22.76
CA LEU A 202 -7.10 -20.08 21.70
C LEU A 202 -6.21 -21.30 21.95
N ASP A 203 -5.74 -21.49 23.17
CA ASP A 203 -4.92 -22.64 23.55
C ASP A 203 -5.67 -23.97 23.32
N THR A 204 -6.97 -24.02 23.60
CA THR A 204 -7.82 -25.18 23.29
C THR A 204 -7.89 -25.42 21.77
N VAL A 205 -8.12 -24.37 20.96
CA VAL A 205 -8.13 -24.48 19.49
C VAL A 205 -6.79 -25.01 18.96
N ILE A 206 -5.66 -24.54 19.50
CA ILE A 206 -4.32 -25.01 19.11
C ILE A 206 -4.13 -26.48 19.47
N GLN A 207 -4.55 -26.89 20.67
CA GLN A 207 -4.49 -28.29 21.11
C GLN A 207 -5.33 -29.22 20.23
N ASP A 208 -6.55 -28.82 19.88
CA ASP A 208 -7.46 -29.60 19.02
C ASP A 208 -6.90 -29.76 17.59
N LEU A 209 -6.12 -28.77 17.10
CA LEU A 209 -5.47 -28.85 15.81
C LEU A 209 -4.18 -29.67 15.79
N GLY A 210 -3.65 -30.04 16.96
CA GLY A 210 -2.54 -30.99 17.14
C GLY A 210 -1.23 -30.54 16.47
N THR A 211 -0.96 -29.23 16.37
CA THR A 211 0.23 -28.69 15.71
C THR A 211 0.99 -27.72 16.60
N SER A 212 2.31 -27.87 16.66
CA SER A 212 3.21 -26.97 17.39
C SER A 212 3.59 -25.71 16.58
N LYS A 213 3.10 -25.59 15.35
CA LYS A 213 3.43 -24.47 14.45
C LYS A 213 2.55 -23.23 14.64
N LEU A 214 1.51 -23.35 15.47
CA LEU A 214 0.60 -22.25 15.78
C LEU A 214 1.08 -21.50 17.02
N GLN A 215 1.17 -20.20 16.89
CA GLN A 215 1.29 -19.26 18.01
C GLN A 215 -0.05 -18.54 18.20
N ALA A 216 -0.34 -18.08 19.43
CA ALA A 216 -1.55 -17.33 19.69
C ALA A 216 -1.24 -16.03 20.43
N GLU A 217 -1.92 -14.98 20.04
CA GLU A 217 -1.85 -13.68 20.68
C GLU A 217 -3.25 -13.13 20.95
N VAL A 218 -3.42 -12.51 22.11
CA VAL A 218 -4.62 -11.81 22.49
C VAL A 218 -4.26 -10.36 22.75
N MET A 219 -4.95 -9.46 22.09
CA MET A 219 -4.72 -8.02 22.20
C MET A 219 -6.04 -7.28 22.42
N ILE A 220 -5.99 -6.16 23.14
CA ILE A 220 -7.18 -5.34 23.42
C ILE A 220 -7.25 -4.23 22.38
N GLY A 221 -8.40 -4.12 21.70
CA GLY A 221 -8.63 -3.08 20.72
C GLY A 221 -9.53 -3.48 19.56
N SER A 222 -9.62 -2.62 18.55
CA SER A 222 -10.40 -2.89 17.33
C SER A 222 -9.79 -4.04 16.51
N PRO A 223 -10.58 -5.05 16.11
CA PRO A 223 -10.07 -6.20 15.35
C PRO A 223 -9.29 -5.80 14.09
N LYS A 224 -9.78 -4.82 13.33
CA LYS A 224 -9.08 -4.31 12.15
C LYS A 224 -7.69 -3.76 12.51
N THR A 225 -7.62 -2.89 13.49
CA THR A 225 -6.36 -2.24 13.91
C THR A 225 -5.36 -3.26 14.44
N ILE A 226 -5.81 -4.19 15.28
CA ILE A 226 -4.98 -5.24 15.85
C ILE A 226 -4.39 -6.15 14.75
N ILE A 227 -5.22 -6.61 13.81
CA ILE A 227 -4.76 -7.48 12.71
C ILE A 227 -3.71 -6.75 11.87
N LEU A 228 -3.95 -5.49 11.50
CA LEU A 228 -3.01 -4.73 10.67
C LEU A 228 -1.70 -4.43 11.39
N SER A 229 -1.76 -3.96 12.65
CA SER A 229 -0.54 -3.68 13.41
C SER A 229 0.28 -4.93 13.69
N GLN A 230 -0.37 -6.06 13.97
CA GLN A 230 0.32 -7.33 14.20
C GLN A 230 0.93 -7.88 12.91
N ALA A 231 0.26 -7.73 11.77
CA ALA A 231 0.82 -8.10 10.48
C ALA A 231 2.10 -7.32 10.16
N GLU A 232 2.11 -6.00 10.42
CA GLU A 232 3.31 -5.18 10.29
C GLU A 232 4.42 -5.60 11.25
N ALA A 233 4.11 -5.79 12.53
CA ALA A 233 5.09 -6.14 13.57
C ALA A 233 5.82 -7.45 13.28
N MET A 234 5.12 -8.46 12.73
CA MET A 234 5.72 -9.74 12.38
C MET A 234 6.22 -9.84 10.93
N ASN A 235 6.07 -8.76 10.14
CA ASN A 235 6.30 -8.75 8.69
C ASN A 235 5.54 -9.89 7.99
N ALA A 236 4.24 -10.00 8.26
CA ALA A 236 3.41 -11.04 7.65
C ALA A 236 3.38 -10.89 6.12
N ASP A 237 3.48 -12.00 5.42
CA ASP A 237 3.33 -12.07 3.96
C ASP A 237 1.91 -12.48 3.54
N LEU A 238 1.12 -13.04 4.47
CA LEU A 238 -0.29 -13.33 4.27
C LEU A 238 -1.12 -13.08 5.54
N ILE A 239 -2.22 -12.37 5.38
CA ILE A 239 -3.28 -12.29 6.39
C ILE A 239 -4.45 -13.18 5.95
N VAL A 240 -4.93 -14.05 6.84
CA VAL A 240 -6.09 -14.89 6.59
C VAL A 240 -7.21 -14.51 7.56
N VAL A 241 -8.38 -14.17 7.03
CA VAL A 241 -9.56 -13.81 7.84
C VAL A 241 -10.80 -14.58 7.39
N GLY A 242 -11.73 -14.80 8.29
CA GLY A 242 -13.06 -15.26 7.91
C GLY A 242 -13.80 -14.18 7.12
N GLN A 243 -14.56 -14.56 6.09
CA GLN A 243 -15.36 -13.61 5.31
C GLN A 243 -16.38 -12.88 6.18
N HIS A 244 -16.95 -13.55 7.18
CA HIS A 244 -17.89 -13.00 8.15
C HIS A 244 -17.42 -13.34 9.56
N GLY A 245 -17.70 -12.44 10.49
CA GLY A 245 -17.54 -12.71 11.91
C GLY A 245 -18.82 -13.28 12.52
N ARG A 246 -18.87 -13.30 13.85
CA ARG A 246 -19.97 -13.87 14.67
C ARG A 246 -21.34 -13.20 14.43
N ARG A 247 -21.38 -11.97 13.88
CA ARG A 247 -22.60 -11.16 13.67
C ARG A 247 -22.85 -10.82 12.19
N GLY A 248 -22.13 -11.43 11.26
CA GLY A 248 -22.18 -11.07 9.84
C GLY A 248 -23.45 -11.50 9.11
N ILE A 249 -23.93 -10.64 8.21
CA ILE A 249 -25.05 -10.94 7.29
C ILE A 249 -24.47 -11.70 6.07
N SER A 250 -25.08 -12.80 5.70
CA SER A 250 -24.56 -13.84 4.79
C SER A 250 -24.23 -13.43 3.33
N ARG A 251 -24.48 -12.17 2.93
CA ARG A 251 -24.29 -11.71 1.54
C ARG A 251 -23.22 -10.62 1.37
N LEU A 252 -22.73 -10.02 2.44
CA LEU A 252 -21.73 -8.93 2.38
C LEU A 252 -20.46 -9.34 3.11
N LEU A 253 -19.32 -8.85 2.67
CA LEU A 253 -18.05 -9.02 3.36
C LEU A 253 -18.13 -8.35 4.74
N GLY A 254 -17.67 -9.02 5.80
CA GLY A 254 -17.67 -8.47 7.16
C GLY A 254 -16.81 -7.21 7.26
N SER A 255 -17.17 -6.30 8.17
CA SER A 255 -16.47 -5.01 8.33
C SER A 255 -14.97 -5.17 8.60
N THR A 256 -14.58 -6.12 9.44
CA THR A 256 -13.17 -6.43 9.72
C THR A 256 -12.47 -6.93 8.46
N ALA A 257 -13.03 -7.93 7.77
CA ALA A 257 -12.44 -8.48 6.55
C ALA A 257 -12.30 -7.41 5.45
N SER A 258 -13.35 -6.60 5.22
CA SER A 258 -13.32 -5.49 4.27
C SER A 258 -12.23 -4.46 4.63
N GLY A 259 -12.18 -4.07 5.91
CA GLY A 259 -11.20 -3.11 6.40
C GLY A 259 -9.76 -3.62 6.31
N VAL A 260 -9.51 -4.91 6.54
CA VAL A 260 -8.19 -5.53 6.39
C VAL A 260 -7.79 -5.56 4.92
N ILE A 261 -8.67 -6.04 4.01
CA ILE A 261 -8.39 -6.09 2.57
C ILE A 261 -8.00 -4.72 2.01
N THR A 262 -8.68 -3.66 2.44
CA THR A 262 -8.43 -2.30 1.94
C THR A 262 -7.13 -1.69 2.46
N SER A 263 -6.64 -2.12 3.65
CA SER A 263 -5.57 -1.42 4.36
C SER A 263 -4.30 -2.26 4.57
N ALA A 264 -4.32 -3.56 4.23
CA ALA A 264 -3.15 -4.43 4.38
C ALA A 264 -2.05 -4.08 3.38
N ARG A 265 -0.79 -4.31 3.79
CA ARG A 265 0.42 -4.17 2.95
C ARG A 265 0.97 -5.49 2.44
N CYS A 266 0.27 -6.59 2.71
CA CYS A 266 0.59 -7.93 2.23
C CYS A 266 -0.67 -8.59 1.68
N ASP A 267 -0.55 -9.80 1.16
CA ASP A 267 -1.68 -10.56 0.63
C ASP A 267 -2.75 -10.80 1.70
N VAL A 268 -4.02 -10.79 1.29
CA VAL A 268 -5.16 -11.06 2.18
C VAL A 268 -6.06 -12.13 1.59
N LEU A 269 -6.30 -13.18 2.36
CA LEU A 269 -7.23 -14.25 2.03
C LEU A 269 -8.48 -14.19 2.91
N ALA A 270 -9.62 -13.82 2.33
CA ALA A 270 -10.92 -13.91 2.99
C ALA A 270 -11.54 -15.29 2.76
N VAL A 271 -11.70 -16.08 3.82
CA VAL A 271 -12.19 -17.47 3.74
C VAL A 271 -13.68 -17.54 3.95
N ARG A 272 -14.36 -18.13 2.97
CA ARG A 272 -15.81 -18.34 2.99
C ARG A 272 -16.17 -19.73 3.52
N LEU A 273 -17.30 -19.84 4.23
CA LEU A 273 -17.96 -21.12 4.44
C LEU A 273 -18.76 -21.49 3.19
N ASP A 274 -18.48 -22.67 2.63
CA ASP A 274 -19.37 -23.25 1.64
C ASP A 274 -20.61 -23.79 2.36
N VAL A 275 -21.70 -23.07 2.25
CA VAL A 275 -23.02 -23.59 2.61
C VAL A 275 -23.47 -24.38 1.39
N LYS A 276 -23.34 -25.71 1.43
CA LYS A 276 -23.99 -26.59 0.47
C LYS A 276 -25.49 -26.59 0.67
#